data_3a1786d69f4789ae6d5111cb658f76dd
#
_entry.id   3a1786d69f4789ae6d5111cb658f76dd
#
_cell.length_a   1.000
_cell.length_b   1.000
_cell.length_c   1.000
_cell.angle_alpha   90.00
_cell.angle_beta   90.00
_cell.angle_gamma   90.00
#
_symmetry.space_group_name_H-M   'P 1'
#
loop_
_entity.id
_entity.type
_entity.pdbx_description
1 polymer ?
#
loop_
_entity_poly.entity_id
_entity_poly.type
_entity_poly.pdbx_seq_one_letter_code
_entity_poly.pdbx_strand_id
1 'polypeptide(L)'
;MRRRAVLLGLIAALALPHAALARCEGVIQGQRPQNADRDLVGLDLDEIVERGWIEFAVYEDLPPYSWEEGGEPQGIDIGIGRIIAEVLGVEPRFRFVASGENLEADLRYNVWQGLPMGAGENIVANVMLHVPYDPDFACRVEQAVFTGQAYRERVAVAYRPEDWDGDVPTPAFFRFGLVGVENDTIADFYLASFVGGQINQNIRRFPSVAHAVGALNRSEVAAAMGPRAMLEAEAGEGVLVGTPPLPGLAVGDWTVGVAVHQSHRDLGYAVDDAIAAALADGRIPALFEAAGLTFEAPER
;
A
#
# COMPACT_ATOMS: atom_id res chain seq x y z
N MET A 1 -28.29 -34.25 -66.62
CA MET A 1 -27.70 -34.59 -65.31
C MET A 1 -26.51 -33.62 -65.11
N ARG A 2 -26.69 -32.54 -64.32
CA ARG A 2 -25.61 -31.52 -64.03
C ARG A 2 -25.20 -31.72 -62.58
N ARG A 3 -23.92 -32.15 -62.35
CA ARG A 3 -23.29 -32.25 -61.05
C ARG A 3 -22.83 -30.86 -60.65
N ARG A 4 -23.38 -30.35 -59.52
CA ARG A 4 -22.90 -29.14 -58.86
C ARG A 4 -21.80 -29.56 -57.87
N ALA A 5 -20.56 -29.08 -58.11
CA ALA A 5 -19.48 -29.18 -57.19
C ALA A 5 -19.63 -28.06 -56.12
N VAL A 6 -19.69 -28.41 -54.85
CA VAL A 6 -19.65 -27.48 -53.72
C VAL A 6 -18.20 -27.35 -53.29
N LEU A 7 -17.62 -26.16 -53.50
CA LEU A 7 -16.31 -25.77 -52.96
C LEU A 7 -16.50 -25.36 -51.48
N LEU A 8 -16.03 -26.18 -50.55
CA LEU A 8 -15.83 -25.79 -49.15
C LEU A 8 -14.53 -25.00 -49.03
N GLY A 9 -14.66 -23.68 -48.85
CA GLY A 9 -13.52 -22.81 -48.50
C GLY A 9 -13.16 -22.98 -47.01
N LEU A 10 -11.98 -23.53 -46.73
CA LEU A 10 -11.38 -23.52 -45.42
C LEU A 10 -10.88 -22.09 -45.12
N ILE A 11 -11.54 -21.38 -44.22
CA ILE A 11 -11.01 -20.15 -43.63
C ILE A 11 -10.01 -20.55 -42.53
N ALA A 12 -8.71 -20.53 -42.84
CA ALA A 12 -7.67 -20.64 -41.85
C ALA A 12 -7.60 -19.30 -41.08
N ALA A 13 -8.15 -19.27 -39.86
CA ALA A 13 -7.97 -18.18 -38.94
C ALA A 13 -6.47 -18.14 -38.54
N LEU A 14 -5.71 -17.21 -39.09
CA LEU A 14 -4.39 -16.86 -38.64
C LEU A 14 -4.51 -16.27 -37.21
N ALA A 15 -4.30 -17.11 -36.20
CA ALA A 15 -4.05 -16.66 -34.85
C ALA A 15 -2.68 -15.96 -34.85
N LEU A 16 -2.69 -14.64 -34.99
CA LEU A 16 -1.49 -13.82 -34.74
C LEU A 16 -1.10 -14.06 -33.28
N PRO A 17 0.14 -14.47 -32.98
CA PRO A 17 0.60 -14.51 -31.60
C PRO A 17 0.51 -13.08 -31.07
N HIS A 18 -0.32 -12.87 -30.07
CA HIS A 18 -0.24 -11.65 -29.27
C HIS A 18 1.16 -11.69 -28.63
N ALA A 19 2.03 -10.79 -29.09
CA ALA A 19 3.28 -10.56 -28.39
C ALA A 19 2.91 -10.14 -26.95
N ALA A 20 3.15 -11.01 -25.98
CA ALA A 20 3.12 -10.64 -24.59
C ALA A 20 4.26 -9.64 -24.42
N LEU A 21 3.93 -8.34 -24.40
CA LEU A 21 4.88 -7.30 -24.05
C LEU A 21 5.42 -7.62 -22.67
N ALA A 22 6.74 -7.66 -22.52
CA ALA A 22 7.35 -7.85 -21.22
C ALA A 22 6.85 -6.70 -20.30
N ARG A 23 6.43 -7.03 -19.08
CA ARG A 23 5.77 -6.11 -18.14
C ARG A 23 6.56 -4.80 -17.89
N CYS A 24 7.89 -4.84 -18.11
CA CYS A 24 8.80 -3.71 -17.93
C CYS A 24 9.32 -3.12 -19.22
N GLU A 25 8.71 -3.42 -20.39
CA GLU A 25 9.16 -2.90 -21.67
C GLU A 25 8.88 -1.39 -21.75
N GLY A 26 9.95 -0.59 -22.00
CA GLY A 26 9.87 0.87 -22.10
C GLY A 26 10.03 1.62 -20.76
N VAL A 27 10.13 0.95 -19.64
CA VAL A 27 10.46 1.60 -18.36
C VAL A 27 11.97 1.87 -18.30
N ILE A 28 12.35 3.13 -18.06
CA ILE A 28 13.76 3.50 -17.85
C ILE A 28 14.15 2.99 -16.46
N GLN A 29 15.08 2.02 -16.44
CA GLN A 29 15.64 1.51 -15.17
C GLN A 29 16.38 2.63 -14.44
N GLY A 30 16.21 2.69 -13.11
CA GLY A 30 16.93 3.61 -12.25
C GLY A 30 18.46 3.43 -12.38
N GLN A 31 19.22 4.51 -12.21
CA GLN A 31 20.68 4.39 -12.14
C GLN A 31 21.03 3.59 -10.90
N ARG A 32 21.74 2.47 -11.07
CA ARG A 32 22.31 1.75 -9.93
C ARG A 32 23.21 2.70 -9.14
N PRO A 33 23.05 2.84 -7.81
CA PRO A 33 23.99 3.60 -7.02
C PRO A 33 25.41 3.07 -7.26
N GLN A 34 26.37 3.95 -7.49
CA GLN A 34 27.77 3.56 -7.76
C GLN A 34 28.46 2.92 -6.55
N ASN A 35 27.89 3.02 -5.35
CA ASN A 35 28.30 2.29 -4.15
C ASN A 35 27.45 1.03 -4.01
N ALA A 36 27.74 0.04 -4.85
CA ALA A 36 27.24 -1.32 -4.65
C ALA A 36 28.02 -1.95 -3.49
N ASP A 37 27.69 -1.57 -2.26
CA ASP A 37 27.91 -2.47 -1.14
C ASP A 37 27.17 -3.76 -1.47
N ARG A 38 27.77 -4.86 -1.11
CA ARG A 38 27.26 -6.20 -1.42
C ARG A 38 25.83 -6.31 -0.91
N ASP A 39 24.88 -6.65 -1.79
CA ASP A 39 23.49 -6.88 -1.39
C ASP A 39 23.45 -7.94 -0.27
N LEU A 40 22.66 -7.65 0.76
CA LEU A 40 22.32 -8.62 1.78
C LEU A 40 21.16 -9.44 1.26
N VAL A 41 21.41 -10.71 1.02
CA VAL A 41 20.40 -11.57 0.37
C VAL A 41 19.34 -12.07 1.35
N GLY A 42 19.68 -12.17 2.64
CA GLY A 42 18.79 -12.79 3.64
C GLY A 42 18.72 -14.31 3.50
N LEU A 43 17.64 -14.93 3.98
CA LEU A 43 17.40 -16.37 3.93
C LEU A 43 16.35 -16.71 2.87
N ASP A 44 16.50 -17.86 2.21
CA ASP A 44 15.49 -18.42 1.33
C ASP A 44 14.34 -19.09 2.11
N LEU A 45 13.34 -19.59 1.40
CA LEU A 45 12.15 -20.20 2.00
C LEU A 45 12.50 -21.44 2.84
N ASP A 46 13.35 -22.33 2.32
CA ASP A 46 13.71 -23.56 3.01
C ASP A 46 14.49 -23.26 4.30
N GLU A 47 15.43 -22.31 4.26
CA GLU A 47 16.18 -21.83 5.41
C GLU A 47 15.29 -21.17 6.47
N ILE A 48 14.27 -20.42 6.04
CA ILE A 48 13.28 -19.81 6.94
C ILE A 48 12.45 -20.89 7.65
N VAL A 49 11.97 -21.88 6.91
CA VAL A 49 11.18 -23.00 7.46
C VAL A 49 12.04 -23.83 8.40
N GLU A 50 13.29 -24.15 8.04
CA GLU A 50 14.22 -24.90 8.90
C GLU A 50 14.53 -24.12 10.19
N ARG A 51 14.72 -22.79 10.08
CA ARG A 51 14.97 -21.91 11.23
C ARG A 51 13.74 -21.78 12.14
N GLY A 52 12.53 -21.97 11.62
CA GLY A 52 11.25 -21.93 12.34
C GLY A 52 10.68 -20.55 12.63
N TRP A 53 11.21 -19.48 12.04
CA TRP A 53 10.66 -18.13 12.16
C TRP A 53 10.96 -17.25 10.94
N ILE A 54 10.05 -16.30 10.67
CA ILE A 54 10.14 -15.33 9.59
C ILE A 54 10.12 -13.91 10.16
N GLU A 55 10.94 -13.00 9.60
CA GLU A 55 10.97 -11.60 10.02
C GLU A 55 10.33 -10.70 8.99
N PHE A 56 9.39 -9.88 9.47
CA PHE A 56 8.70 -8.86 8.70
C PHE A 56 9.20 -7.47 9.09
N ALA A 57 9.61 -6.63 8.12
CA ALA A 57 9.74 -5.20 8.33
C ALA A 57 8.37 -4.56 8.22
N VAL A 58 8.01 -3.74 9.21
CA VAL A 58 6.75 -2.99 9.30
C VAL A 58 7.06 -1.57 9.73
N TYR A 59 6.30 -0.59 9.26
CA TYR A 59 6.48 0.78 9.72
C TYR A 59 6.12 0.92 11.19
N GLU A 60 6.93 1.71 11.93
CA GLU A 60 6.59 2.13 13.29
C GLU A 60 5.54 3.24 13.25
N ASP A 61 4.72 3.34 14.28
CA ASP A 61 3.75 4.42 14.49
C ASP A 61 2.84 4.71 13.29
N LEU A 62 2.37 3.64 12.59
CA LEU A 62 1.48 3.73 11.44
C LEU A 62 0.11 3.08 11.70
N PRO A 63 -0.67 3.50 12.73
CA PRO A 63 -2.01 2.98 12.92
C PRO A 63 -2.94 3.39 11.76
N PRO A 64 -3.88 2.53 11.34
CA PRO A 64 -4.25 1.22 11.90
C PRO A 64 -3.48 0.03 11.29
N TYR A 65 -2.39 0.26 10.56
CA TYR A 65 -1.67 -0.80 9.84
C TYR A 65 -0.63 -1.49 10.69
N SER A 66 0.26 -0.73 11.36
CA SER A 66 1.32 -1.29 12.21
C SER A 66 1.74 -0.29 13.30
N TRP A 67 1.71 -0.74 14.55
CA TRP A 67 2.22 -0.01 15.72
C TRP A 67 2.51 -0.99 16.85
N GLU A 68 3.14 -0.50 17.90
CA GLU A 68 3.39 -1.25 19.11
C GLU A 68 2.55 -0.70 20.26
N GLU A 69 1.85 -1.56 20.98
CA GLU A 69 1.10 -1.20 22.18
C GLU A 69 1.45 -2.14 23.34
N GLY A 70 2.01 -1.57 24.38
CA GLY A 70 2.43 -2.37 25.54
C GLY A 70 3.53 -3.38 25.27
N GLY A 71 4.32 -3.21 24.20
CA GLY A 71 5.35 -4.15 23.75
C GLY A 71 4.81 -5.24 22.81
N GLU A 72 3.55 -5.16 22.39
CA GLU A 72 2.91 -6.12 21.51
C GLU A 72 2.62 -5.50 20.13
N PRO A 73 3.02 -6.14 19.02
CA PRO A 73 2.69 -5.70 17.67
C PRO A 73 1.19 -5.74 17.39
N GLN A 74 0.65 -4.63 16.89
CA GLN A 74 -0.76 -4.44 16.56
C GLN A 74 -0.93 -3.94 15.12
N GLY A 75 -2.11 -4.17 14.52
CA GLY A 75 -2.52 -3.61 13.24
C GLY A 75 -2.81 -4.62 12.14
N ILE A 76 -3.31 -4.09 11.02
CA ILE A 76 -3.70 -4.87 9.83
C ILE A 76 -2.51 -5.62 9.25
N ASP A 77 -1.37 -4.94 9.06
CA ASP A 77 -0.16 -5.55 8.48
C ASP A 77 0.43 -6.61 9.41
N ILE A 78 0.34 -6.38 10.72
CA ILE A 78 0.72 -7.39 11.72
C ILE A 78 -0.15 -8.64 11.59
N GLY A 79 -1.47 -8.44 11.41
CA GLY A 79 -2.41 -9.54 11.14
C GLY A 79 -2.07 -10.31 9.87
N ILE A 80 -1.74 -9.60 8.78
CA ILE A 80 -1.30 -10.19 7.50
C ILE A 80 0.00 -10.98 7.70
N GLY A 81 1.00 -10.42 8.38
CA GLY A 81 2.25 -11.12 8.69
C GLY A 81 2.04 -12.41 9.51
N ARG A 82 1.13 -12.37 10.49
CA ARG A 82 0.73 -13.57 11.26
C ARG A 82 0.08 -14.64 10.37
N ILE A 83 -0.79 -14.26 9.44
CA ILE A 83 -1.42 -15.18 8.48
C ILE A 83 -0.36 -15.83 7.56
N ILE A 84 0.58 -15.05 7.04
CA ILE A 84 1.68 -15.57 6.22
C ILE A 84 2.50 -16.59 7.01
N ALA A 85 2.92 -16.24 8.22
CA ALA A 85 3.73 -17.11 9.07
C ALA A 85 2.99 -18.41 9.45
N GLU A 86 1.68 -18.34 9.74
CA GLU A 86 0.82 -19.51 9.99
C GLU A 86 0.80 -20.47 8.79
N VAL A 87 0.62 -19.94 7.57
CA VAL A 87 0.60 -20.75 6.35
C VAL A 87 1.96 -21.40 6.08
N LEU A 88 3.06 -20.70 6.38
CA LEU A 88 4.42 -21.24 6.25
C LEU A 88 4.81 -22.19 7.40
N GLY A 89 4.02 -22.27 8.46
CA GLY A 89 4.29 -23.09 9.64
C GLY A 89 5.47 -22.59 10.48
N VAL A 90 5.69 -21.28 10.55
CA VAL A 90 6.80 -20.63 11.27
C VAL A 90 6.31 -19.54 12.21
N GLU A 91 7.14 -19.10 13.16
CA GLU A 91 6.83 -18.01 14.06
C GLU A 91 7.03 -16.64 13.39
N PRO A 92 6.08 -15.68 13.48
CA PRO A 92 6.27 -14.32 12.97
C PRO A 92 7.11 -13.48 13.95
N ARG A 93 8.05 -12.70 13.40
CA ARG A 93 8.76 -11.65 14.12
C ARG A 93 8.59 -10.34 13.37
N PHE A 94 8.35 -9.26 14.09
CA PHE A 94 8.14 -7.94 13.51
C PHE A 94 9.28 -7.02 13.92
N ARG A 95 9.90 -6.40 12.90
CA ARG A 95 10.89 -5.34 13.06
C ARG A 95 10.23 -4.03 12.68
N PHE A 96 10.03 -3.17 13.66
CA PHE A 96 9.52 -1.83 13.44
C PHE A 96 10.62 -0.94 12.86
N VAL A 97 10.30 -0.26 11.76
CA VAL A 97 11.24 0.59 11.02
C VAL A 97 10.64 1.98 10.80
N ALA A 98 11.47 3.00 10.96
CA ALA A 98 11.07 4.35 10.61
C ALA A 98 10.93 4.49 9.08
N SER A 99 9.96 5.28 8.63
CA SER A 99 9.88 5.65 7.22
C SER A 99 11.08 6.52 6.83
N GLY A 100 11.72 6.19 5.70
CA GLY A 100 12.83 6.95 5.15
C GLY A 100 12.38 8.09 4.24
N GLU A 101 13.30 8.58 3.40
CA GLU A 101 13.02 9.68 2.47
C GLU A 101 11.99 9.31 1.39
N ASN A 102 11.93 8.03 1.02
CA ASN A 102 11.04 7.49 0.00
C ASN A 102 11.01 5.96 0.06
N LEU A 103 10.03 5.35 -0.62
CA LEU A 103 9.83 3.91 -0.65
C LEU A 103 11.06 3.13 -1.15
N GLU A 104 11.83 3.67 -2.12
CA GLU A 104 13.05 2.99 -2.60
C GLU A 104 14.13 2.93 -1.51
N ALA A 105 14.26 3.97 -0.70
CA ALA A 105 15.18 3.98 0.45
C ALA A 105 14.73 2.97 1.51
N ASP A 106 13.42 2.90 1.81
CA ASP A 106 12.86 1.96 2.76
C ASP A 106 13.09 0.52 2.34
N LEU A 107 12.80 0.19 1.09
CA LEU A 107 13.06 -1.13 0.53
C LEU A 107 14.56 -1.46 0.55
N ARG A 108 15.41 -0.52 0.16
CA ARG A 108 16.87 -0.72 0.17
C ARG A 108 17.38 -1.08 1.55
N TYR A 109 16.95 -0.36 2.57
CA TYR A 109 17.40 -0.60 3.95
C TYR A 109 16.81 -1.87 4.56
N ASN A 110 15.62 -2.26 4.18
CA ASN A 110 14.92 -3.36 4.82
C ASN A 110 14.89 -4.67 4.03
N VAL A 111 15.16 -4.63 2.69
CA VAL A 111 15.04 -5.80 1.83
C VAL A 111 16.38 -6.27 1.26
N TRP A 112 17.35 -5.37 0.90
CA TRP A 112 18.57 -5.83 0.22
C TRP A 112 19.89 -5.19 0.65
N GLN A 113 19.92 -4.07 1.36
CA GLN A 113 21.19 -3.43 1.72
C GLN A 113 21.43 -3.31 3.22
N GLY A 114 20.38 -3.26 4.03
CA GLY A 114 20.48 -2.94 5.44
C GLY A 114 20.75 -1.45 5.71
N LEU A 115 20.76 -1.06 6.97
CA LEU A 115 21.01 0.30 7.39
C LEU A 115 22.48 0.71 7.10
N PRO A 116 22.74 1.99 6.81
CA PRO A 116 24.10 2.50 6.65
C PRO A 116 24.96 2.22 7.87
N MET A 117 26.27 2.04 7.67
CA MET A 117 27.23 1.81 8.76
C MET A 117 27.07 2.85 9.88
N GLY A 118 26.87 2.37 11.11
CA GLY A 118 26.69 3.22 12.30
C GLY A 118 25.26 3.63 12.61
N ALA A 119 24.29 3.32 11.75
CA ALA A 119 22.86 3.62 11.96
C ALA A 119 22.08 2.49 12.63
N GLY A 120 22.68 1.32 12.85
CA GLY A 120 22.05 0.15 13.45
C GLY A 120 22.71 -1.15 13.01
N GLU A 121 21.99 -2.26 13.20
CA GLU A 121 22.42 -3.57 12.71
C GLU A 121 22.28 -3.64 11.18
N ASN A 122 23.32 -4.14 10.52
CA ASN A 122 23.32 -4.31 9.07
C ASN A 122 22.65 -5.64 8.70
N ILE A 123 21.34 -5.70 8.85
CA ILE A 123 20.49 -6.86 8.57
C ILE A 123 19.29 -6.44 7.73
N VAL A 124 18.73 -7.38 6.98
CA VAL A 124 17.49 -7.19 6.20
C VAL A 124 16.41 -8.13 6.70
N ALA A 125 15.14 -7.73 6.55
CA ALA A 125 13.99 -8.58 6.81
C ALA A 125 13.81 -9.61 5.68
N ASN A 126 13.02 -10.64 5.94
CA ASN A 126 12.65 -11.59 4.91
C ASN A 126 11.56 -11.01 3.99
N VAL A 127 10.62 -10.26 4.58
CA VAL A 127 9.50 -9.62 3.88
C VAL A 127 9.32 -8.20 4.42
N MET A 128 9.10 -7.21 3.56
CA MET A 128 8.62 -5.90 3.95
C MET A 128 7.13 -5.81 3.67
N LEU A 129 6.33 -5.48 4.68
CA LEU A 129 4.88 -5.25 4.57
C LEU A 129 4.57 -3.77 4.26
N HIS A 130 3.32 -3.46 3.96
CA HIS A 130 2.82 -2.12 3.64
C HIS A 130 3.51 -1.47 2.43
N VAL A 131 3.77 -2.26 1.39
CA VAL A 131 4.43 -1.77 0.19
C VAL A 131 3.38 -1.41 -0.87
N PRO A 132 3.24 -0.13 -1.26
CA PRO A 132 2.39 0.26 -2.37
C PRO A 132 2.85 -0.42 -3.66
N TYR A 133 1.90 -1.05 -4.37
CA TYR A 133 2.17 -1.72 -5.63
C TYR A 133 1.94 -0.78 -6.80
N ASP A 134 3.02 -0.37 -7.44
CA ASP A 134 3.02 0.36 -8.69
C ASP A 134 3.87 -0.41 -9.72
N PRO A 135 3.31 -0.83 -10.87
CA PRO A 135 4.02 -1.64 -11.85
C PRO A 135 5.27 -0.96 -12.41
N ASP A 136 5.23 0.35 -12.65
CA ASP A 136 6.36 1.10 -13.19
C ASP A 136 7.47 1.24 -12.15
N PHE A 137 7.10 1.46 -10.89
CA PHE A 137 8.05 1.47 -9.79
C PHE A 137 8.68 0.10 -9.58
N ALA A 138 7.89 -0.98 -9.58
CA ALA A 138 8.39 -2.35 -9.48
C ALA A 138 9.38 -2.70 -10.59
N CYS A 139 9.18 -2.17 -11.80
CA CYS A 139 10.13 -2.35 -12.91
C CYS A 139 11.44 -1.59 -12.74
N ARG A 140 11.47 -0.51 -11.96
CA ARG A 140 12.70 0.26 -11.69
C ARG A 140 13.54 -0.32 -10.57
N VAL A 141 12.92 -1.02 -9.62
CA VAL A 141 13.58 -1.58 -8.43
C VAL A 141 13.85 -3.06 -8.67
N GLU A 142 14.99 -3.37 -9.28
CA GLU A 142 15.35 -4.74 -9.67
C GLU A 142 15.67 -5.67 -8.48
N GLN A 143 16.02 -5.10 -7.31
CA GLN A 143 16.46 -5.84 -6.12
C GLN A 143 15.31 -6.44 -5.33
N ALA A 144 14.08 -6.01 -5.60
CA ALA A 144 12.89 -6.49 -4.90
C ALA A 144 11.87 -7.11 -5.86
N VAL A 145 11.16 -8.13 -5.38
CA VAL A 145 9.94 -8.66 -5.99
C VAL A 145 8.76 -8.09 -5.22
N PHE A 146 7.90 -7.35 -5.92
CA PHE A 146 6.64 -6.83 -5.40
C PHE A 146 5.53 -7.85 -5.66
N THR A 147 4.86 -8.28 -4.60
CA THR A 147 3.86 -9.37 -4.68
C THR A 147 2.86 -9.25 -3.53
N GLY A 148 1.98 -10.25 -3.38
CA GLY A 148 1.09 -10.35 -2.25
C GLY A 148 0.17 -9.14 -2.08
N GLN A 149 -0.49 -8.69 -3.16
CA GLN A 149 -1.46 -7.61 -3.10
C GLN A 149 -2.59 -8.01 -2.14
N ALA A 150 -2.69 -7.29 -1.00
CA ALA A 150 -3.52 -7.67 0.12
C ALA A 150 -4.81 -6.85 0.25
N TYR A 151 -4.75 -5.55 -0.02
CA TYR A 151 -5.89 -4.65 0.06
C TYR A 151 -5.66 -3.39 -0.79
N ARG A 152 -6.71 -2.60 -0.95
CA ARG A 152 -6.66 -1.31 -1.64
C ARG A 152 -6.90 -0.18 -0.65
N GLU A 153 -6.07 0.84 -0.72
CA GLU A 153 -6.22 2.07 0.04
C GLU A 153 -6.58 3.23 -0.90
N ARG A 154 -7.22 4.25 -0.36
CA ARG A 154 -7.59 5.45 -1.13
C ARG A 154 -7.61 6.71 -0.30
N VAL A 155 -7.46 7.83 -0.96
CA VAL A 155 -7.67 9.14 -0.37
C VAL A 155 -9.16 9.38 -0.13
N ALA A 156 -9.51 9.77 1.08
CA ALA A 156 -10.88 9.99 1.54
C ALA A 156 -10.99 11.29 2.34
N VAL A 157 -12.22 11.64 2.72
CA VAL A 157 -12.54 12.81 3.54
C VAL A 157 -13.37 12.36 4.74
N ALA A 158 -12.92 12.71 5.93
CA ALA A 158 -13.70 12.62 7.17
C ALA A 158 -14.44 13.94 7.40
N TYR A 159 -15.70 13.89 7.77
CA TYR A 159 -16.58 15.05 7.90
C TYR A 159 -17.77 14.76 8.83
N ARG A 160 -18.42 15.80 9.35
CA ARG A 160 -19.70 15.69 10.06
C ARG A 160 -20.84 15.96 9.08
N PRO A 161 -21.77 15.02 8.89
CA PRO A 161 -22.88 15.16 7.92
C PRO A 161 -23.73 16.44 8.11
N GLU A 162 -23.94 16.86 9.36
CA GLU A 162 -24.71 18.07 9.68
C GLU A 162 -24.08 19.37 9.15
N ASP A 163 -22.76 19.41 8.95
CA ASP A 163 -22.05 20.57 8.42
C ASP A 163 -22.16 20.64 6.87
N TRP A 164 -22.64 19.58 6.20
CA TRP A 164 -22.57 19.40 4.76
C TRP A 164 -23.89 18.91 4.12
N ASP A 165 -25.04 19.20 4.73
CA ASP A 165 -26.36 18.75 4.27
C ASP A 165 -26.46 17.23 4.02
N GLY A 166 -25.60 16.44 4.67
CA GLY A 166 -25.53 14.99 4.55
C GLY A 166 -24.59 14.45 3.46
N ASP A 167 -24.15 15.30 2.55
CA ASP A 167 -23.27 14.92 1.43
C ASP A 167 -21.78 14.92 1.84
N VAL A 168 -20.98 14.05 1.17
CA VAL A 168 -19.51 14.07 1.29
C VAL A 168 -18.96 15.35 0.68
N PRO A 169 -18.23 16.20 1.44
CA PRO A 169 -17.68 17.42 0.90
C PRO A 169 -16.61 17.15 -0.15
N THR A 170 -16.75 17.79 -1.31
CA THR A 170 -15.72 17.77 -2.33
C THR A 170 -14.66 18.86 -2.06
N PRO A 171 -13.43 18.74 -2.58
CA PRO A 171 -12.36 19.73 -2.35
C PRO A 171 -12.74 21.18 -2.69
N ALA A 172 -13.66 21.37 -3.64
CA ALA A 172 -14.14 22.70 -4.01
C ALA A 172 -14.85 23.46 -2.87
N PHE A 173 -15.44 22.73 -1.91
CA PHE A 173 -16.12 23.31 -0.75
C PHE A 173 -15.15 23.81 0.33
N PHE A 174 -13.91 23.33 0.36
CA PHE A 174 -12.93 23.77 1.36
C PHE A 174 -12.50 25.24 1.21
N ARG A 175 -12.92 25.92 0.16
CA ARG A 175 -12.84 27.39 0.08
C ARG A 175 -13.69 28.10 1.13
N PHE A 176 -14.66 27.42 1.73
CA PHE A 176 -15.60 28.00 2.70
C PHE A 176 -15.33 27.53 4.14
N GLY A 177 -14.47 26.52 4.34
CA GLY A 177 -14.15 25.97 5.64
C GLY A 177 -12.72 25.43 5.70
N LEU A 178 -12.20 25.29 6.92
CA LEU A 178 -10.86 24.74 7.12
C LEU A 178 -10.87 23.23 6.90
N VAL A 179 -9.86 22.70 6.21
CA VAL A 179 -9.60 21.27 6.05
C VAL A 179 -8.27 20.90 6.69
N GLY A 180 -8.29 19.84 7.53
CA GLY A 180 -7.10 19.26 8.15
C GLY A 180 -6.46 18.23 7.26
N VAL A 181 -5.13 18.24 7.17
CA VAL A 181 -4.32 17.21 6.49
C VAL A 181 -3.06 16.92 7.28
N GLU A 182 -2.50 15.75 7.11
CA GLU A 182 -1.13 15.50 7.51
C GLU A 182 -0.18 16.18 6.53
N ASN A 183 0.84 16.86 7.07
CA ASN A 183 1.83 17.61 6.29
C ASN A 183 2.64 16.67 5.38
N ASP A 184 3.01 17.15 4.19
CA ASP A 184 3.85 16.46 3.20
C ASP A 184 3.26 15.13 2.66
N THR A 185 1.93 14.97 2.72
CA THR A 185 1.21 13.81 2.16
C THR A 185 0.60 14.10 0.79
N ILE A 186 0.12 13.03 0.12
CA ILE A 186 -0.64 13.15 -1.15
C ILE A 186 -1.84 14.09 -0.98
N ALA A 187 -2.55 14.00 0.15
CA ALA A 187 -3.70 14.87 0.44
C ALA A 187 -3.28 16.35 0.57
N ASP A 188 -2.17 16.64 1.25
CA ASP A 188 -1.64 18.00 1.36
C ASP A 188 -1.23 18.55 0.00
N PHE A 189 -0.42 17.83 -0.78
CA PHE A 189 0.03 18.28 -2.11
C PHE A 189 -1.16 18.49 -3.06
N TYR A 190 -2.13 17.57 -3.02
CA TYR A 190 -3.34 17.71 -3.83
C TYR A 190 -4.12 18.99 -3.48
N LEU A 191 -4.44 19.20 -2.22
CA LEU A 191 -5.20 20.39 -1.80
C LEU A 191 -4.39 21.68 -2.04
N ALA A 192 -3.08 21.66 -1.80
CA ALA A 192 -2.22 22.81 -2.03
C ALA A 192 -2.17 23.22 -3.51
N SER A 193 -2.29 22.27 -4.43
CA SER A 193 -2.31 22.54 -5.88
C SER A 193 -3.73 22.75 -6.45
N PHE A 194 -4.76 22.39 -5.69
CA PHE A 194 -6.14 22.39 -6.15
C PHE A 194 -6.57 23.78 -6.67
N VAL A 195 -7.08 23.81 -7.92
CA VAL A 195 -7.48 25.06 -8.63
C VAL A 195 -6.42 26.16 -8.51
N GLY A 196 -5.14 25.82 -8.71
CA GLY A 196 -4.03 26.80 -8.66
C GLY A 196 -3.77 27.37 -7.26
N GLY A 197 -4.06 26.62 -6.20
CA GLY A 197 -3.77 27.02 -4.82
C GLY A 197 -4.82 27.93 -4.17
N GLN A 198 -6.01 28.02 -4.74
CA GLN A 198 -7.06 28.92 -4.21
C GLN A 198 -7.53 28.59 -2.79
N ILE A 199 -7.33 27.36 -2.33
CA ILE A 199 -7.72 26.91 -1.00
C ILE A 199 -6.57 26.85 0.01
N ASN A 200 -5.36 27.23 -0.36
CA ASN A 200 -4.16 27.12 0.49
C ASN A 200 -4.33 27.75 1.89
N GLN A 201 -5.01 28.88 1.98
CA GLN A 201 -5.25 29.55 3.26
C GLN A 201 -6.21 28.79 4.19
N ASN A 202 -6.95 27.83 3.65
CA ASN A 202 -7.92 27.02 4.39
C ASN A 202 -7.36 25.64 4.77
N ILE A 203 -6.13 25.32 4.35
CA ILE A 203 -5.46 24.07 4.72
C ILE A 203 -4.80 24.23 6.10
N ARG A 204 -5.14 23.33 7.01
CA ARG A 204 -4.46 23.17 8.31
C ARG A 204 -3.62 21.91 8.28
N ARG A 205 -2.30 22.09 8.41
CA ARG A 205 -1.33 20.99 8.40
C ARG A 205 -1.07 20.51 9.80
N PHE A 206 -1.12 19.20 9.98
CA PHE A 206 -0.92 18.51 11.25
C PHE A 206 0.24 17.51 11.13
N PRO A 207 0.82 17.07 12.26
CA PRO A 207 1.92 16.09 12.24
C PRO A 207 1.47 14.68 11.85
N SER A 208 0.17 14.35 11.94
CA SER A 208 -0.39 13.07 11.52
C SER A 208 -1.87 13.19 11.16
N VAL A 209 -2.42 12.17 10.48
CA VAL A 209 -3.86 12.02 10.21
C VAL A 209 -4.66 12.03 11.52
N ALA A 210 -4.18 11.35 12.56
CA ALA A 210 -4.82 11.31 13.88
C ALA A 210 -5.00 12.72 14.46
N HIS A 211 -4.00 13.60 14.35
CA HIS A 211 -4.12 14.99 14.79
C HIS A 211 -5.12 15.78 13.95
N ALA A 212 -5.17 15.55 12.64
CA ALA A 212 -6.13 16.22 11.74
C ALA A 212 -7.56 15.81 12.06
N VAL A 213 -7.83 14.51 12.26
CA VAL A 213 -9.15 14.00 12.67
C VAL A 213 -9.49 14.45 14.10
N GLY A 214 -8.51 14.47 15.02
CA GLY A 214 -8.69 15.03 16.35
C GLY A 214 -9.15 16.48 16.32
N ALA A 215 -8.62 17.31 15.41
CA ALA A 215 -9.08 18.70 15.20
C ALA A 215 -10.51 18.74 14.61
N LEU A 216 -10.88 17.80 13.71
CA LEU A 216 -12.26 17.66 13.24
C LEU A 216 -13.20 17.27 14.38
N ASN A 217 -12.85 16.31 15.20
CA ASN A 217 -13.64 15.88 16.37
C ASN A 217 -13.90 17.05 17.36
N ARG A 218 -12.96 18.00 17.45
CA ARG A 218 -13.11 19.23 18.26
C ARG A 218 -13.73 20.41 17.52
N SER A 219 -14.17 20.22 16.27
CA SER A 219 -14.75 21.29 15.42
C SER A 219 -13.78 22.45 15.10
N GLU A 220 -12.47 22.22 15.17
CA GLU A 220 -11.43 23.17 14.81
C GLU A 220 -11.23 23.27 13.29
N VAL A 221 -11.57 22.19 12.58
CA VAL A 221 -11.65 22.10 11.11
C VAL A 221 -13.00 21.52 10.70
N ALA A 222 -13.45 21.81 9.49
CA ALA A 222 -14.73 21.36 8.97
C ALA A 222 -14.66 19.94 8.34
N ALA A 223 -13.46 19.53 7.93
CA ALA A 223 -13.18 18.20 7.37
C ALA A 223 -11.72 17.84 7.61
N ALA A 224 -11.38 16.53 7.47
CA ALA A 224 -10.00 16.06 7.40
C ALA A 224 -9.83 15.17 6.16
N MET A 225 -8.68 15.22 5.49
CA MET A 225 -8.40 14.45 4.28
C MET A 225 -7.12 13.63 4.45
N GLY A 226 -7.17 12.36 4.04
CA GLY A 226 -6.04 11.42 4.16
C GLY A 226 -6.40 10.02 3.67
N PRO A 227 -5.58 9.00 3.95
CA PRO A 227 -5.91 7.60 3.69
C PRO A 227 -7.17 7.18 4.44
N ARG A 228 -8.07 6.46 3.75
CA ARG A 228 -9.40 6.14 4.31
C ARG A 228 -9.33 5.37 5.61
N ALA A 229 -8.56 4.29 5.67
CA ALA A 229 -8.50 3.48 6.88
C ALA A 229 -7.92 4.25 8.08
N MET A 230 -6.97 5.17 7.86
CA MET A 230 -6.46 6.06 8.92
C MET A 230 -7.53 7.04 9.40
N LEU A 231 -8.34 7.59 8.49
CA LEU A 231 -9.46 8.47 8.85
C LEU A 231 -10.55 7.70 9.62
N GLU A 232 -10.90 6.50 9.16
CA GLU A 232 -11.91 5.62 9.81
C GLU A 232 -11.48 5.24 11.22
N ALA A 233 -10.20 4.89 11.42
CA ALA A 233 -9.67 4.50 12.74
C ALA A 233 -9.77 5.62 13.79
N GLU A 234 -9.69 6.88 13.36
CA GLU A 234 -9.68 8.05 14.24
C GLU A 234 -11.04 8.78 14.30
N ALA A 235 -12.00 8.37 13.46
CA ALA A 235 -13.32 8.99 13.37
C ALA A 235 -14.07 8.89 14.72
N GLY A 236 -14.44 10.04 15.27
CA GLY A 236 -15.26 10.11 16.47
C GLY A 236 -16.75 9.90 16.19
N GLU A 237 -17.56 9.92 17.25
CA GLU A 237 -19.02 9.82 17.12
C GLU A 237 -19.57 10.94 16.21
N GLY A 238 -20.41 10.56 15.25
CA GLY A 238 -21.02 11.50 14.29
C GLY A 238 -20.10 11.91 13.13
N VAL A 239 -18.85 11.44 13.08
CA VAL A 239 -17.97 11.66 11.94
C VAL A 239 -18.10 10.48 10.95
N LEU A 240 -18.32 10.81 9.68
CA LEU A 240 -18.34 9.87 8.57
C LEU A 240 -17.09 10.04 7.71
N VAL A 241 -16.69 8.94 7.05
CA VAL A 241 -15.61 8.94 6.06
C VAL A 241 -16.20 8.60 4.70
N GLY A 242 -15.91 9.44 3.72
CA GLY A 242 -16.41 9.25 2.36
C GLY A 242 -15.36 9.53 1.30
N THR A 243 -15.59 9.02 0.10
CA THR A 243 -14.66 9.12 -1.05
C THR A 243 -15.27 9.99 -2.14
N PRO A 244 -15.15 11.34 -2.03
CA PRO A 244 -15.67 12.23 -3.06
C PRO A 244 -14.82 12.14 -4.33
N PRO A 245 -15.36 12.59 -5.48
CA PRO A 245 -14.53 12.79 -6.67
C PRO A 245 -13.36 13.75 -6.39
N LEU A 246 -12.14 13.36 -6.80
CA LEU A 246 -10.90 14.12 -6.62
C LEU A 246 -10.34 14.54 -7.99
N PRO A 247 -10.94 15.49 -8.69
CA PRO A 247 -10.54 15.88 -10.04
C PRO A 247 -9.11 16.43 -10.05
N GLY A 248 -8.27 15.89 -10.93
CA GLY A 248 -6.87 16.29 -11.06
C GLY A 248 -5.91 15.59 -10.10
N LEU A 249 -6.38 14.73 -9.21
CA LEU A 249 -5.52 13.82 -8.46
C LEU A 249 -5.10 12.66 -9.37
N ALA A 250 -3.80 12.53 -9.61
CA ALA A 250 -3.27 11.51 -10.53
C ALA A 250 -3.38 10.10 -9.96
N VAL A 251 -3.13 9.95 -8.66
CA VAL A 251 -3.24 8.69 -7.92
C VAL A 251 -4.09 8.95 -6.68
N GLY A 252 -5.34 8.55 -6.74
CA GLY A 252 -6.31 8.71 -5.64
C GLY A 252 -6.52 7.44 -4.82
N ASP A 253 -6.04 6.31 -5.31
CA ASP A 253 -6.08 5.00 -4.67
C ASP A 253 -4.89 4.15 -5.11
N TRP A 254 -4.51 3.17 -4.31
CA TRP A 254 -3.39 2.27 -4.58
C TRP A 254 -3.59 0.92 -3.91
N THR A 255 -3.04 -0.11 -4.53
CA THR A 255 -2.98 -1.44 -3.94
C THR A 255 -1.78 -1.53 -2.99
N VAL A 256 -1.97 -2.10 -1.83
CA VAL A 256 -0.93 -2.40 -0.85
C VAL A 256 -0.61 -3.89 -0.87
N GLY A 257 0.65 -4.21 -0.93
CA GLY A 257 1.18 -5.57 -0.93
C GLY A 257 2.46 -5.65 -0.12
N VAL A 258 3.37 -6.52 -0.54
CA VAL A 258 4.62 -6.81 0.13
C VAL A 258 5.79 -6.81 -0.84
N ALA A 259 7.01 -6.74 -0.29
CA ALA A 259 8.24 -6.92 -1.06
C ALA A 259 9.16 -7.94 -0.41
N VAL A 260 9.82 -8.76 -1.25
CA VAL A 260 10.87 -9.70 -0.87
C VAL A 260 12.10 -9.47 -1.71
N HIS A 261 13.27 -9.96 -1.28
CA HIS A 261 14.49 -9.87 -2.08
C HIS A 261 14.37 -10.66 -3.40
N GLN A 262 14.87 -10.11 -4.50
CA GLN A 262 14.74 -10.71 -5.84
C GLN A 262 15.31 -12.14 -5.97
N SER A 263 16.28 -12.50 -5.13
CA SER A 263 16.87 -13.85 -5.13
C SER A 263 15.96 -14.90 -4.48
N HIS A 264 14.94 -14.47 -3.73
CA HIS A 264 14.01 -15.34 -2.99
C HIS A 264 12.61 -15.31 -3.60
N ARG A 265 12.52 -15.63 -4.91
CA ARG A 265 11.23 -15.68 -5.63
C ARG A 265 10.30 -16.77 -5.13
N ASP A 266 10.86 -17.88 -4.63
CA ASP A 266 10.15 -18.95 -3.96
C ASP A 266 9.42 -18.48 -2.71
N LEU A 267 10.10 -17.70 -1.85
CA LEU A 267 9.45 -17.01 -0.74
C LEU A 267 8.36 -16.04 -1.24
N GLY A 268 8.64 -15.28 -2.30
CA GLY A 268 7.66 -14.37 -2.90
C GLY A 268 6.39 -15.09 -3.37
N TYR A 269 6.51 -16.24 -4.00
CA TYR A 269 5.37 -17.06 -4.41
C TYR A 269 4.60 -17.63 -3.20
N ALA A 270 5.31 -18.16 -2.20
CA ALA A 270 4.66 -18.70 -1.01
C ALA A 270 3.89 -17.62 -0.22
N VAL A 271 4.42 -16.40 -0.15
CA VAL A 271 3.76 -15.24 0.46
C VAL A 271 2.54 -14.81 -0.36
N ASP A 272 2.65 -14.76 -1.71
CA ASP A 272 1.51 -14.43 -2.58
C ASP A 272 0.38 -15.44 -2.45
N ASP A 273 0.71 -16.73 -2.43
CA ASP A 273 -0.26 -17.81 -2.26
C ASP A 273 -0.95 -17.73 -0.88
N ALA A 274 -0.21 -17.42 0.18
CA ALA A 274 -0.77 -17.25 1.52
C ALA A 274 -1.77 -16.07 1.59
N ILE A 275 -1.41 -14.93 1.00
CA ILE A 275 -2.28 -13.75 0.93
C ILE A 275 -3.49 -14.04 0.03
N ALA A 276 -3.31 -14.69 -1.13
CA ALA A 276 -4.40 -15.05 -2.02
C ALA A 276 -5.42 -15.99 -1.34
N ALA A 277 -4.93 -16.99 -0.61
CA ALA A 277 -5.78 -17.88 0.17
C ALA A 277 -6.54 -17.13 1.27
N ALA A 278 -5.88 -16.21 1.99
CA ALA A 278 -6.48 -15.43 3.06
C ALA A 278 -7.49 -14.38 2.57
N LEU A 279 -7.34 -13.90 1.34
CA LEU A 279 -8.36 -13.10 0.66
C LEU A 279 -9.58 -13.94 0.30
N ALA A 280 -9.35 -15.14 -0.27
CA ALA A 280 -10.41 -16.03 -0.73
C ALA A 280 -11.25 -16.62 0.43
N ASP A 281 -10.63 -16.91 1.57
CA ASP A 281 -11.30 -17.46 2.76
C ASP A 281 -11.81 -16.37 3.72
N GLY A 282 -11.53 -15.09 3.44
CA GLY A 282 -12.04 -13.94 4.20
C GLY A 282 -11.21 -13.55 5.42
N ARG A 283 -10.06 -14.17 5.70
CA ARG A 283 -9.21 -13.81 6.86
C ARG A 283 -8.69 -12.37 6.79
N ILE A 284 -8.25 -11.89 5.62
CA ILE A 284 -7.81 -10.49 5.47
C ILE A 284 -8.99 -9.51 5.62
N PRO A 285 -10.15 -9.67 4.94
CA PRO A 285 -11.34 -8.86 5.22
C PRO A 285 -11.73 -8.80 6.69
N ALA A 286 -11.62 -9.94 7.41
CA ALA A 286 -11.94 -10.02 8.84
C ALA A 286 -11.02 -9.17 9.73
N LEU A 287 -9.76 -8.93 9.34
CA LEU A 287 -8.87 -8.01 10.06
C LEU A 287 -9.41 -6.58 10.04
N PHE A 288 -9.89 -6.13 8.89
CA PHE A 288 -10.50 -4.80 8.73
C PHE A 288 -11.81 -4.69 9.52
N GLU A 289 -12.69 -5.69 9.40
CA GLU A 289 -13.94 -5.75 10.13
C GLU A 289 -13.72 -5.69 11.65
N ALA A 290 -12.76 -6.46 12.15
CA ALA A 290 -12.42 -6.49 13.58
C ALA A 290 -11.88 -5.15 14.09
N ALA A 291 -11.25 -4.36 13.24
CA ALA A 291 -10.77 -3.02 13.52
C ALA A 291 -11.84 -1.93 13.26
N GLY A 292 -13.04 -2.28 12.78
CA GLY A 292 -14.10 -1.34 12.42
C GLY A 292 -13.81 -0.56 11.12
N LEU A 293 -12.96 -1.10 10.25
CA LEU A 293 -12.48 -0.47 9.02
C LEU A 293 -13.14 -1.06 7.79
N THR A 294 -13.22 -0.27 6.72
CA THR A 294 -13.73 -0.72 5.43
C THR A 294 -12.63 -1.44 4.63
N PHE A 295 -12.85 -2.73 4.34
CA PHE A 295 -11.99 -3.48 3.44
C PHE A 295 -12.32 -3.17 1.97
N GLU A 296 -11.30 -2.93 1.15
CA GLU A 296 -11.39 -2.94 -0.30
C GLU A 296 -10.44 -3.99 -0.89
N ALA A 297 -10.99 -4.81 -1.81
CA ALA A 297 -10.20 -5.84 -2.47
C ALA A 297 -9.08 -5.22 -3.33
N PRO A 298 -7.88 -5.82 -3.34
CA PRO A 298 -6.78 -5.34 -4.17
C PRO A 298 -7.06 -5.57 -5.65
N GLU A 299 -6.40 -4.80 -6.52
CA GLU A 299 -6.26 -5.15 -7.93
C GLU A 299 -5.12 -6.17 -8.07
N ARG A 300 -5.44 -7.35 -8.61
CA ARG A 300 -4.49 -8.48 -8.78
C ARG A 300 -4.37 -8.90 -10.24
#